data_669eed080223569fd18c294b5b3bddfe
#
_entry.id   669eed080223569fd18c294b5b3bddfe
#
_cell.length_a   1.000
_cell.length_b   1.000
_cell.length_c   1.000
_cell.angle_alpha   90.00
_cell.angle_beta   90.00
_cell.angle_gamma   90.00
#
_symmetry.space_group_name_H-M   'P 1'
#
loop_
_entity.id
_entity.type
_entity.pdbx_description
1 polymer ?
#
loop_
_entity_poly.entity_id
_entity_poly.type
_entity_poly.pdbx_seq_one_letter_code
_entity_poly.pdbx_strand_id
1 'polypeptide(L)'
;MSASERASAQLEAQGGAPRRLRAVLCTRGGLFGAVVLSTLRSCERIELCGIVRSSRVFHPACGFVAGAWAYVRRSGIAYSLYLLTATSVADTLCRFGRIARVPTRTRELGIPVHTTRDLNAADGLSFLRARAPDVLISAFFDQRLNAATLGIPRHGGVNIHPSLLPSFKGVDPVLQARLRGVARIGVTVHYMTPELDCGTILAQRAFAPPAGSSIFAATARLFREGAQLLTAETDRIGCGDPGVPQPDPGDYQSWPSPREIRALRGTGTVLIRASDLAAITRM
;
A
#
# COMPACT_ATOMS: atom_id res chain seq x y z
N MET A 1 20.58 -11.53 27.80
CA MET A 1 19.66 -12.01 26.75
C MET A 1 18.31 -11.32 26.89
N SER A 2 17.91 -10.61 25.86
CA SER A 2 16.62 -9.93 25.79
C SER A 2 15.46 -10.96 25.67
N ALA A 3 14.22 -10.56 25.96
CA ALA A 3 13.05 -11.42 25.77
C ALA A 3 12.93 -11.91 24.29
N SER A 4 13.39 -11.12 23.33
CA SER A 4 13.48 -11.43 21.91
C SER A 4 14.48 -12.56 21.60
N GLU A 5 15.65 -12.57 22.24
CA GLU A 5 16.67 -13.63 22.06
C GLU A 5 16.21 -14.97 22.63
N ARG A 6 15.45 -14.96 23.74
CA ARG A 6 14.88 -16.18 24.32
C ARG A 6 13.77 -16.76 23.48
N ALA A 7 12.91 -15.90 22.87
CA ALA A 7 11.85 -16.35 21.95
C ALA A 7 12.45 -16.96 20.67
N SER A 8 13.49 -16.35 20.11
CA SER A 8 14.21 -16.89 18.95
C SER A 8 14.88 -18.24 19.25
N ALA A 9 15.53 -18.38 20.41
CA ALA A 9 16.18 -19.62 20.84
C ALA A 9 15.18 -20.76 21.12
N GLN A 10 13.97 -20.44 21.59
CA GLN A 10 12.92 -21.45 21.78
C GLN A 10 12.27 -21.90 20.45
N LEU A 11 12.20 -21.05 19.43
CA LEU A 11 11.75 -21.42 18.08
C LEU A 11 12.80 -22.29 17.36
N GLU A 12 14.08 -22.03 17.53
CA GLU A 12 15.15 -22.86 16.95
C GLU A 12 15.23 -24.27 17.56
N ALA A 13 14.82 -24.44 18.82
CA ALA A 13 14.82 -25.73 19.51
C ALA A 13 13.70 -26.70 19.02
N GLN A 14 12.74 -26.25 18.22
CA GLN A 14 11.63 -27.09 17.73
C GLN A 14 11.82 -27.64 16.32
N GLY A 15 13.00 -27.52 15.70
CA GLY A 15 13.41 -28.30 14.51
C GLY A 15 12.54 -28.21 13.25
N GLY A 16 11.55 -27.31 13.21
CA GLY A 16 10.71 -27.06 12.06
C GLY A 16 11.17 -25.82 11.28
N ALA A 17 11.17 -25.87 9.94
CA ALA A 17 11.36 -24.67 9.12
C ALA A 17 10.42 -23.56 9.61
N PRO A 18 10.87 -22.28 9.72
CA PRO A 18 10.06 -21.21 10.23
C PRO A 18 8.77 -21.12 9.42
N ARG A 19 7.62 -21.17 10.12
CA ARG A 19 6.30 -21.15 9.46
C ARG A 19 6.17 -19.83 8.69
N ARG A 20 5.94 -19.95 7.38
CA ARG A 20 5.69 -18.78 6.53
C ARG A 20 4.44 -18.05 7.00
N LEU A 21 4.52 -16.72 7.05
CA LEU A 21 3.39 -15.87 7.36
C LEU A 21 2.40 -15.86 6.17
N ARG A 22 1.21 -16.42 6.36
CA ARG A 22 0.16 -16.46 5.33
C ARG A 22 -0.47 -15.08 5.19
N ALA A 23 -0.33 -14.46 4.02
CA ALA A 23 -0.76 -13.09 3.80
C ALA A 23 -1.76 -12.97 2.65
N VAL A 24 -2.75 -12.09 2.81
CA VAL A 24 -3.59 -11.60 1.71
C VAL A 24 -3.18 -10.16 1.41
N LEU A 25 -2.75 -9.90 0.15
CA LEU A 25 -2.43 -8.55 -0.30
C LEU A 25 -3.70 -7.83 -0.74
N CYS A 26 -3.99 -6.68 -0.12
CA CYS A 26 -5.06 -5.77 -0.50
C CYS A 26 -4.46 -4.59 -1.29
N THR A 27 -4.87 -4.41 -2.55
CA THR A 27 -4.33 -3.37 -3.42
C THR A 27 -5.36 -2.93 -4.47
N ARG A 28 -5.18 -1.73 -5.00
CA ARG A 28 -5.89 -1.28 -6.21
C ARG A 28 -5.26 -1.81 -7.51
N GLY A 29 -4.05 -2.34 -7.43
CA GLY A 29 -3.27 -2.73 -8.60
C GLY A 29 -2.41 -1.59 -9.15
N GLY A 30 -2.25 -1.52 -10.46
CA GLY A 30 -1.33 -0.58 -11.10
C GLY A 30 0.13 -0.86 -10.78
N LEU A 31 1.01 0.10 -11.07
CA LEU A 31 2.44 -0.06 -10.81
C LEU A 31 2.74 -0.23 -9.32
N PHE A 32 2.09 0.54 -8.46
CA PHE A 32 2.38 0.52 -7.02
C PHE A 32 2.05 -0.84 -6.41
N GLY A 33 0.89 -1.43 -6.79
CA GLY A 33 0.54 -2.78 -6.38
C GLY A 33 1.48 -3.84 -6.96
N ALA A 34 1.92 -3.68 -8.20
CA ALA A 34 2.83 -4.62 -8.86
C ALA A 34 4.23 -4.62 -8.20
N VAL A 35 4.75 -3.45 -7.84
CA VAL A 35 6.03 -3.30 -7.11
C VAL A 35 5.96 -4.00 -5.74
N VAL A 36 4.88 -3.77 -4.99
CA VAL A 36 4.69 -4.42 -3.68
C VAL A 36 4.56 -5.93 -3.84
N LEU A 37 3.72 -6.41 -4.76
CA LEU A 37 3.56 -7.85 -5.04
C LEU A 37 4.90 -8.51 -5.40
N SER A 38 5.70 -7.87 -6.24
CA SER A 38 7.02 -8.38 -6.64
C SER A 38 7.94 -8.53 -5.43
N THR A 39 7.99 -7.53 -4.54
CA THR A 39 8.83 -7.55 -3.34
C THR A 39 8.37 -8.60 -2.34
N LEU A 40 7.06 -8.68 -2.06
CA LEU A 40 6.52 -9.67 -1.11
C LEU A 40 6.77 -11.11 -1.57
N ARG A 41 6.70 -11.36 -2.87
CA ARG A 41 6.99 -12.69 -3.44
C ARG A 41 8.45 -13.13 -3.29
N SER A 42 9.38 -12.20 -3.30
CA SER A 42 10.80 -12.50 -3.12
C SER A 42 11.15 -12.80 -1.66
N CYS A 43 10.20 -12.63 -0.74
CA CYS A 43 10.40 -12.96 0.67
C CYS A 43 9.97 -14.40 0.95
N GLU A 44 10.91 -15.26 1.28
CA GLU A 44 10.64 -16.68 1.61
C GLU A 44 9.80 -16.87 2.87
N ARG A 45 9.74 -15.86 3.74
CA ARG A 45 8.96 -15.87 4.99
C ARG A 45 7.48 -15.55 4.80
N ILE A 46 7.07 -15.07 3.59
CA ILE A 46 5.68 -14.74 3.27
C ILE A 46 5.12 -15.74 2.27
N GLU A 47 3.96 -16.28 2.58
CA GLU A 47 3.12 -17.06 1.66
C GLU A 47 1.91 -16.20 1.25
N LEU A 48 1.88 -15.74 0.01
CA LEU A 48 0.71 -15.03 -0.50
C LEU A 48 -0.41 -16.04 -0.82
N CYS A 49 -1.38 -16.16 0.09
CA CYS A 49 -2.51 -17.07 -0.04
C CYS A 49 -3.72 -16.47 -0.77
N GLY A 50 -3.70 -15.18 -1.08
CA GLY A 50 -4.74 -14.50 -1.84
C GLY A 50 -4.40 -13.04 -2.12
N ILE A 51 -5.13 -12.45 -3.08
CA ILE A 51 -5.08 -11.02 -3.37
C ILE A 51 -6.49 -10.47 -3.42
N VAL A 52 -6.71 -9.35 -2.76
CA VAL A 52 -7.92 -8.52 -2.89
C VAL A 52 -7.59 -7.33 -3.77
N ARG A 53 -8.29 -7.20 -4.90
CA ARG A 53 -8.17 -6.07 -5.80
C ARG A 53 -9.38 -5.15 -5.66
N SER A 54 -9.16 -3.91 -5.27
CA SER A 54 -10.22 -2.92 -5.28
C SER A 54 -10.61 -2.52 -6.70
N SER A 55 -11.90 -2.57 -7.00
CA SER A 55 -12.51 -2.05 -8.22
C SER A 55 -13.32 -0.77 -7.97
N ARG A 56 -13.12 -0.14 -6.80
CA ARG A 56 -13.79 1.10 -6.42
C ARG A 56 -13.34 2.25 -7.32
N VAL A 57 -14.28 3.09 -7.72
CA VAL A 57 -13.99 4.36 -8.38
C VAL A 57 -14.65 5.45 -7.55
N PHE A 58 -13.83 6.16 -6.75
CA PHE A 58 -14.21 7.20 -5.80
C PHE A 58 -15.04 6.69 -4.61
N HIS A 59 -16.23 6.16 -4.82
CA HIS A 59 -17.14 5.67 -3.77
C HIS A 59 -17.74 4.31 -4.17
N PRO A 60 -18.01 3.39 -3.23
CA PRO A 60 -18.52 2.04 -3.54
C PRO A 60 -19.83 2.06 -4.36
N ALA A 61 -20.70 3.04 -4.09
CA ALA A 61 -21.97 3.19 -4.77
C ALA A 61 -21.87 3.84 -6.16
N CYS A 62 -20.69 4.43 -6.53
CA CYS A 62 -20.52 5.09 -7.83
C CYS A 62 -20.22 4.07 -8.93
N GLY A 63 -20.92 4.21 -10.07
CA GLY A 63 -20.49 3.60 -11.33
C GLY A 63 -19.22 4.28 -11.86
N PHE A 64 -18.59 3.66 -12.86
CA PHE A 64 -17.30 4.15 -13.41
C PHE A 64 -17.35 5.62 -13.84
N VAL A 65 -18.35 5.99 -14.65
CA VAL A 65 -18.51 7.37 -15.19
C VAL A 65 -18.74 8.39 -14.07
N ALA A 66 -19.69 8.08 -13.17
CA ALA A 66 -19.98 8.96 -12.03
C ALA A 66 -18.79 9.11 -11.10
N GLY A 67 -18.05 8.03 -10.85
CA GLY A 67 -16.83 8.05 -10.04
C GLY A 67 -15.69 8.84 -10.69
N ALA A 68 -15.47 8.67 -12.00
CA ALA A 68 -14.49 9.44 -12.74
C ALA A 68 -14.83 10.95 -12.73
N TRP A 69 -16.10 11.30 -12.91
CA TRP A 69 -16.57 12.67 -12.82
C TRP A 69 -16.40 13.26 -11.42
N ALA A 70 -16.63 12.46 -10.38
CA ALA A 70 -16.41 12.88 -8.99
C ALA A 70 -14.93 13.22 -8.72
N TYR A 71 -13.97 12.46 -9.28
CA TYR A 71 -12.56 12.81 -9.21
C TYR A 71 -12.23 14.13 -9.93
N VAL A 72 -12.78 14.34 -11.13
CA VAL A 72 -12.57 15.57 -11.90
C VAL A 72 -13.11 16.78 -11.13
N ARG A 73 -14.31 16.68 -10.58
CA ARG A 73 -14.89 17.75 -9.74
C ARG A 73 -14.08 18.02 -8.47
N ARG A 74 -13.58 16.97 -7.81
CA ARG A 74 -12.89 17.07 -6.54
C ARG A 74 -11.45 17.59 -6.68
N SER A 75 -10.71 17.05 -7.64
CA SER A 75 -9.25 17.25 -7.74
C SER A 75 -8.78 17.84 -9.08
N GLY A 76 -9.69 18.04 -10.03
CA GLY A 76 -9.39 18.56 -11.35
C GLY A 76 -8.91 17.51 -12.35
N ILE A 77 -8.88 17.90 -13.63
CA ILE A 77 -8.54 17.00 -14.75
C ILE A 77 -7.10 16.46 -14.63
N ALA A 78 -6.14 17.33 -14.30
CA ALA A 78 -4.73 16.94 -14.26
C ALA A 78 -4.46 15.81 -13.24
N TYR A 79 -5.04 15.90 -12.06
CA TYR A 79 -4.91 14.86 -11.04
C TYR A 79 -5.68 13.59 -11.40
N SER A 80 -6.85 13.73 -12.02
CA SER A 80 -7.63 12.58 -12.51
C SER A 80 -6.88 11.81 -13.60
N LEU A 81 -6.21 12.50 -14.52
CA LEU A 81 -5.34 11.87 -15.52
C LEU A 81 -4.11 11.21 -14.88
N TYR A 82 -3.53 11.82 -13.85
CA TYR A 82 -2.45 11.21 -13.08
C TYR A 82 -2.92 9.89 -12.44
N LEU A 83 -4.07 9.87 -11.77
CA LEU A 83 -4.63 8.65 -11.17
C LEU A 83 -4.91 7.58 -12.23
N LEU A 84 -5.51 7.95 -13.35
CA LEU A 84 -5.74 7.04 -14.47
C LEU A 84 -4.42 6.44 -14.98
N THR A 85 -3.39 7.26 -15.11
CA THR A 85 -2.07 6.80 -15.54
C THR A 85 -1.45 5.86 -14.50
N ALA A 86 -1.47 6.22 -13.22
CA ALA A 86 -0.90 5.42 -12.15
C ALA A 86 -1.59 4.05 -11.98
N THR A 87 -2.90 3.98 -12.25
CA THR A 87 -3.69 2.75 -12.05
C THR A 87 -3.83 1.91 -13.31
N SER A 88 -4.19 2.51 -14.44
CA SER A 88 -4.62 1.79 -15.65
C SER A 88 -3.54 1.79 -16.74
N VAL A 89 -2.96 2.96 -17.05
CA VAL A 89 -1.92 3.07 -18.09
C VAL A 89 -0.66 2.37 -17.63
N ALA A 90 -0.23 2.62 -16.39
CA ALA A 90 0.94 1.95 -15.81
C ALA A 90 0.73 0.43 -15.72
N ASP A 91 -0.48 -0.04 -15.37
CA ASP A 91 -0.82 -1.46 -15.38
C ASP A 91 -0.69 -2.08 -16.79
N THR A 92 -1.04 -1.32 -17.83
CA THR A 92 -0.88 -1.76 -19.23
C THR A 92 0.60 -1.79 -19.65
N LEU A 93 1.38 -0.79 -19.27
CA LEU A 93 2.82 -0.71 -19.58
C LEU A 93 3.63 -1.80 -18.88
N CYS A 94 3.24 -2.24 -17.69
CA CYS A 94 3.85 -3.37 -17.01
C CYS A 94 3.80 -4.69 -17.81
N ARG A 95 2.96 -4.78 -18.89
CA ARG A 95 2.96 -5.93 -19.79
C ARG A 95 4.28 -6.09 -20.55
N PHE A 96 4.99 -5.00 -20.77
CA PHE A 96 6.23 -4.94 -21.55
C PHE A 96 7.48 -4.85 -20.67
N GLY A 97 7.33 -4.75 -19.34
CA GLY A 97 8.41 -4.64 -18.38
C GLY A 97 8.68 -5.94 -17.61
N ARG A 98 9.74 -5.93 -16.80
CA ARG A 98 10.08 -7.05 -15.91
C ARG A 98 9.10 -7.20 -14.74
N ILE A 99 8.42 -6.11 -14.34
CA ILE A 99 7.38 -6.16 -13.33
C ILE A 99 6.06 -6.53 -14.01
N ALA A 100 5.63 -7.77 -13.84
CA ALA A 100 4.35 -8.22 -14.37
C ALA A 100 3.18 -7.56 -13.63
N ARG A 101 2.09 -7.26 -14.36
CA ARG A 101 0.84 -6.75 -13.78
C ARG A 101 0.32 -7.69 -12.69
N VAL A 102 -0.33 -7.13 -11.68
CA VAL A 102 -0.96 -7.94 -10.63
C VAL A 102 -1.85 -9.05 -11.21
N PRO A 103 -2.83 -8.79 -12.12
CA PRO A 103 -3.67 -9.87 -12.66
C PRO A 103 -2.93 -10.93 -13.45
N THR A 104 -1.91 -10.54 -14.23
CA THR A 104 -1.11 -11.49 -15.01
C THR A 104 -0.27 -12.36 -14.09
N ARG A 105 0.43 -11.73 -13.15
CA ARG A 105 1.32 -12.43 -12.24
C ARG A 105 0.59 -13.38 -11.31
N THR A 106 -0.58 -12.99 -10.82
CA THR A 106 -1.39 -13.87 -9.96
C THR A 106 -1.91 -15.09 -10.68
N ARG A 107 -2.28 -14.95 -11.96
CA ARG A 107 -2.70 -16.10 -12.80
C ARG A 107 -1.56 -17.07 -13.02
N GLU A 108 -0.36 -16.57 -13.36
CA GLU A 108 0.84 -17.41 -13.51
C GLU A 108 1.21 -18.17 -12.24
N LEU A 109 0.92 -17.61 -11.09
CA LEU A 109 1.29 -18.15 -9.78
C LEU A 109 0.18 -18.98 -9.13
N GLY A 110 -0.99 -19.06 -9.75
CA GLY A 110 -2.14 -19.71 -9.16
C GLY A 110 -2.67 -19.05 -7.87
N ILE A 111 -2.33 -17.77 -7.63
CA ILE A 111 -2.80 -17.05 -6.43
C ILE A 111 -4.23 -16.58 -6.66
N PRO A 112 -5.20 -16.99 -5.80
CA PRO A 112 -6.58 -16.57 -5.92
C PRO A 112 -6.74 -15.04 -5.79
N VAL A 113 -7.54 -14.46 -6.69
CA VAL A 113 -7.83 -13.02 -6.71
C VAL A 113 -9.31 -12.78 -6.49
N HIS A 114 -9.65 -11.96 -5.50
CA HIS A 114 -11.01 -11.45 -5.29
C HIS A 114 -11.05 -9.98 -5.67
N THR A 115 -11.93 -9.62 -6.64
CA THR A 115 -12.11 -8.23 -7.07
C THR A 115 -13.41 -7.71 -6.49
N THR A 116 -13.35 -6.67 -5.66
CA THR A 116 -14.52 -6.13 -4.96
C THR A 116 -14.49 -4.60 -4.85
N ARG A 117 -15.68 -4.01 -4.73
CA ARG A 117 -15.85 -2.59 -4.38
C ARG A 117 -15.88 -2.36 -2.87
N ASP A 118 -16.17 -3.41 -2.10
CA ASP A 118 -16.20 -3.34 -0.64
C ASP A 118 -15.81 -4.69 -0.04
N LEU A 119 -14.61 -4.73 0.55
CA LEU A 119 -14.09 -5.93 1.20
C LEU A 119 -14.86 -6.29 2.49
N ASN A 120 -15.58 -5.32 3.07
CA ASN A 120 -16.40 -5.58 4.26
C ASN A 120 -17.73 -6.29 3.93
N ALA A 121 -18.06 -6.44 2.65
CA ALA A 121 -19.27 -7.17 2.22
C ALA A 121 -19.10 -8.69 2.42
N ALA A 122 -20.23 -9.41 2.42
CA ALA A 122 -20.28 -10.85 2.73
C ALA A 122 -19.36 -11.69 1.84
N ASP A 123 -19.26 -11.38 0.56
CA ASP A 123 -18.38 -12.06 -0.40
C ASP A 123 -16.88 -11.85 -0.08
N GLY A 124 -16.51 -10.62 0.30
CA GLY A 124 -15.17 -10.29 0.75
C GLY A 124 -14.79 -11.03 2.03
N LEU A 125 -15.66 -11.01 3.03
CA LEU A 125 -15.46 -11.73 4.29
C LEU A 125 -15.35 -13.25 4.05
N SER A 126 -16.19 -13.82 3.17
CA SER A 126 -16.14 -15.23 2.80
C SER A 126 -14.83 -15.59 2.12
N PHE A 127 -14.34 -14.74 1.20
CA PHE A 127 -13.02 -14.92 0.58
C PHE A 127 -11.90 -14.95 1.62
N LEU A 128 -11.88 -13.99 2.56
CA LEU A 128 -10.85 -13.92 3.59
C LEU A 128 -10.88 -15.15 4.50
N ARG A 129 -12.06 -15.57 4.96
CA ARG A 129 -12.21 -16.79 5.78
C ARG A 129 -11.72 -18.05 5.05
N ALA A 130 -12.05 -18.18 3.76
CA ALA A 130 -11.59 -19.31 2.94
C ALA A 130 -10.06 -19.32 2.73
N ARG A 131 -9.40 -18.17 2.79
CA ARG A 131 -7.92 -18.08 2.69
C ARG A 131 -7.23 -18.28 4.03
N ALA A 132 -7.92 -18.06 5.15
CA ALA A 132 -7.39 -18.17 6.51
C ALA A 132 -6.00 -17.49 6.64
N PRO A 133 -5.88 -16.18 6.34
CA PRO A 133 -4.62 -15.48 6.41
C PRO A 133 -4.18 -15.26 7.85
N ASP A 134 -2.87 -15.21 8.07
CA ASP A 134 -2.32 -14.75 9.34
C ASP A 134 -2.35 -13.20 9.41
N VAL A 135 -2.21 -12.51 8.27
CA VAL A 135 -2.23 -11.05 8.18
C VAL A 135 -2.83 -10.55 6.86
N LEU A 136 -3.51 -9.39 6.89
CA LEU A 136 -3.78 -8.60 5.69
C LEU A 136 -2.62 -7.62 5.47
N ILE A 137 -2.12 -7.52 4.24
CA ILE A 137 -1.15 -6.50 3.86
C ILE A 137 -1.85 -5.52 2.93
N SER A 138 -2.01 -4.27 3.36
CA SER A 138 -2.61 -3.20 2.58
C SER A 138 -1.50 -2.34 1.96
N ALA A 139 -1.59 -2.12 0.65
CA ALA A 139 -0.70 -1.21 -0.07
C ALA A 139 -1.40 -0.62 -1.28
N PHE A 140 -1.49 0.70 -1.36
CA PHE A 140 -2.23 1.40 -2.41
C PHE A 140 -3.67 0.86 -2.51
N PHE A 141 -4.35 0.81 -1.37
CA PHE A 141 -5.71 0.30 -1.23
C PHE A 141 -6.65 1.40 -0.77
N ASP A 142 -7.80 1.56 -1.42
CA ASP A 142 -8.70 2.69 -1.26
C ASP A 142 -9.97 2.35 -0.46
N GLN A 143 -9.93 1.30 0.36
CA GLN A 143 -11.05 0.87 1.18
C GLN A 143 -10.71 0.92 2.67
N ARG A 144 -11.61 1.48 3.47
CA ARG A 144 -11.56 1.33 4.93
C ARG A 144 -12.05 -0.06 5.30
N LEU A 145 -11.32 -0.71 6.19
CA LEU A 145 -11.71 -2.01 6.73
C LEU A 145 -12.31 -1.80 8.13
N ASN A 146 -13.42 -2.44 8.36
CA ASN A 146 -14.07 -2.43 9.67
C ASN A 146 -13.45 -3.48 10.63
N ALA A 147 -13.83 -3.42 11.90
CA ALA A 147 -13.32 -4.34 12.92
C ALA A 147 -13.60 -5.81 12.59
N ALA A 148 -14.74 -6.12 11.96
CA ALA A 148 -15.10 -7.49 11.58
C ALA A 148 -14.17 -8.04 10.50
N THR A 149 -13.79 -7.21 9.52
CA THR A 149 -12.83 -7.59 8.47
C THR A 149 -11.42 -7.75 9.03
N LEU A 150 -10.99 -6.79 9.86
CA LEU A 150 -9.67 -6.81 10.50
C LEU A 150 -9.52 -7.92 11.55
N GLY A 151 -10.62 -8.43 12.10
CA GLY A 151 -10.63 -9.55 13.05
C GLY A 151 -10.56 -10.93 12.41
N ILE A 152 -10.62 -11.07 11.07
CA ILE A 152 -10.51 -12.37 10.41
C ILE A 152 -9.07 -12.91 10.43
N PRO A 153 -8.03 -12.13 10.07
CA PRO A 153 -6.65 -12.60 10.17
C PRO A 153 -6.18 -12.64 11.62
N ARG A 154 -5.31 -13.60 11.91
CA ARG A 154 -4.76 -13.82 13.26
C ARG A 154 -4.05 -12.57 13.83
N HIS A 155 -3.32 -11.84 12.99
CA HIS A 155 -2.53 -10.66 13.35
C HIS A 155 -3.13 -9.37 12.76
N GLY A 156 -4.43 -9.39 12.41
CA GLY A 156 -5.10 -8.21 11.87
C GLY A 156 -4.57 -7.79 10.49
N GLY A 157 -4.44 -6.51 10.29
CA GLY A 157 -3.94 -5.94 9.04
C GLY A 157 -2.77 -4.99 9.28
N VAL A 158 -1.84 -4.94 8.31
CA VAL A 158 -0.69 -4.04 8.26
C VAL A 158 -0.76 -3.23 6.98
N ASN A 159 -0.53 -1.93 7.07
CA ASN A 159 -0.55 -1.02 5.93
C ASN A 159 0.84 -0.45 5.64
N ILE A 160 1.18 -0.38 4.35
CA ILE A 160 2.32 0.36 3.84
C ILE A 160 1.84 1.76 3.48
N HIS A 161 2.12 2.74 4.33
CA HIS A 161 1.71 4.12 4.14
C HIS A 161 2.89 4.98 3.68
N PRO A 162 2.81 5.66 2.52
CA PRO A 162 3.94 6.40 1.95
C PRO A 162 4.12 7.79 2.58
N SER A 163 4.17 7.85 3.91
CA SER A 163 4.57 8.99 4.73
C SER A 163 5.27 8.57 6.01
N LEU A 164 5.81 9.53 6.75
CA LEU A 164 6.26 9.36 8.13
C LEU A 164 5.10 9.70 9.07
N LEU A 165 4.32 8.69 9.47
CA LEU A 165 3.25 8.87 10.45
C LEU A 165 3.79 9.39 11.79
N PRO A 166 3.04 10.25 12.48
CA PRO A 166 1.64 10.62 12.29
C PRO A 166 1.41 11.72 11.23
N SER A 167 2.45 12.22 10.56
CA SER A 167 2.30 13.25 9.53
C SER A 167 1.70 12.70 8.24
N PHE A 168 0.84 13.50 7.59
CA PHE A 168 0.26 13.19 6.28
C PHE A 168 -0.54 11.90 6.23
N LYS A 169 -1.43 11.67 7.22
CA LYS A 169 -2.45 10.63 7.15
C LYS A 169 -3.39 10.86 5.96
N GLY A 170 -3.93 9.80 5.37
CA GLY A 170 -4.96 9.89 4.33
C GLY A 170 -4.42 9.82 2.91
N VAL A 171 -4.92 10.70 2.03
CA VAL A 171 -4.77 10.55 0.59
C VAL A 171 -3.53 11.26 0.06
N ASP A 172 -2.76 10.56 -0.79
CA ASP A 172 -1.60 11.06 -1.54
C ASP A 172 -0.59 11.86 -0.68
N PRO A 173 -0.06 11.24 0.39
CA PRO A 173 0.81 11.92 1.35
C PRO A 173 2.08 12.48 0.72
N VAL A 174 2.57 11.89 -0.37
CA VAL A 174 3.76 12.38 -1.10
C VAL A 174 3.49 13.74 -1.71
N LEU A 175 2.31 13.92 -2.31
CA LEU A 175 1.88 15.21 -2.86
C LEU A 175 1.75 16.25 -1.76
N GLN A 176 1.13 15.87 -0.63
CA GLN A 176 0.95 16.77 0.52
C GLN A 176 2.31 17.19 1.13
N ALA A 177 3.24 16.26 1.26
CA ALA A 177 4.60 16.57 1.73
C ALA A 177 5.32 17.56 0.81
N ARG A 178 5.17 17.40 -0.52
CA ARG A 178 5.74 18.34 -1.51
C ARG A 178 5.12 19.72 -1.46
N LEU A 179 3.79 19.79 -1.32
CA LEU A 179 3.10 21.08 -1.16
C LEU A 179 3.57 21.86 0.07
N ARG A 180 3.91 21.16 1.16
CA ARG A 180 4.41 21.76 2.40
C ARG A 180 5.92 21.97 2.42
N GLY A 181 6.64 21.66 1.33
CA GLY A 181 8.08 21.86 1.22
C GLY A 181 8.90 21.02 2.20
N VAL A 182 8.39 19.85 2.62
CA VAL A 182 9.07 18.99 3.60
C VAL A 182 10.35 18.43 3.00
N ALA A 183 11.47 18.59 3.70
CA ALA A 183 12.78 18.17 3.23
C ALA A 183 12.99 16.65 3.23
N ARG A 184 12.26 15.90 4.06
CA ARG A 184 12.34 14.46 4.17
C ARG A 184 10.98 13.82 3.94
N ILE A 185 10.96 12.80 3.12
CA ILE A 185 9.80 11.91 2.95
C ILE A 185 10.13 10.54 3.54
N GLY A 186 9.14 9.68 3.68
CA GLY A 186 9.39 8.34 4.16
C GLY A 186 8.20 7.42 3.98
N VAL A 187 8.34 6.24 4.52
CA VAL A 187 7.30 5.23 4.53
C VAL A 187 7.15 4.66 5.93
N THR A 188 5.93 4.39 6.31
CA THR A 188 5.55 3.74 7.57
C THR A 188 4.89 2.40 7.28
N VAL A 189 5.31 1.38 7.99
CA VAL A 189 4.60 0.11 8.13
C VAL A 189 3.90 0.16 9.49
N HIS A 190 2.57 0.08 9.51
CA HIS A 190 1.78 0.22 10.72
C HIS A 190 0.59 -0.75 10.74
N TYR A 191 0.10 -1.10 11.91
CA TYR A 191 -1.15 -1.86 12.03
C TYR A 191 -2.35 -1.04 11.57
N MET A 192 -3.32 -1.73 11.01
CA MET A 192 -4.60 -1.12 10.59
C MET A 192 -5.58 -1.14 11.73
N THR A 193 -6.30 -0.03 11.88
CA THR A 193 -7.49 0.11 12.72
C THR A 193 -8.68 0.56 11.86
N PRO A 194 -9.92 0.54 12.37
CA PRO A 194 -11.05 1.13 11.64
C PRO A 194 -10.87 2.62 11.32
N GLU A 195 -10.08 3.33 12.13
CA GLU A 195 -9.65 4.71 11.86
C GLU A 195 -8.46 4.70 10.90
N LEU A 196 -8.50 5.58 9.89
CA LEU A 196 -7.48 5.64 8.86
C LEU A 196 -6.13 6.11 9.41
N ASP A 197 -5.09 5.31 9.15
CA ASP A 197 -3.69 5.59 9.44
C ASP A 197 -3.39 5.91 10.92
N CYS A 198 -4.19 5.36 11.86
CA CYS A 198 -4.09 5.61 13.31
C CYS A 198 -3.49 4.45 14.12
N GLY A 199 -3.25 3.29 13.52
CA GLY A 199 -2.70 2.12 14.22
C GLY A 199 -1.24 2.29 14.64
N THR A 200 -0.77 1.40 15.50
CA THR A 200 0.60 1.39 16.01
C THR A 200 1.63 1.15 14.90
N ILE A 201 2.78 1.80 15.03
CA ILE A 201 3.87 1.75 14.06
C ILE A 201 4.75 0.52 14.33
N LEU A 202 4.96 -0.30 13.32
CA LEU A 202 5.94 -1.39 13.34
C LEU A 202 7.33 -0.89 12.98
N ALA A 203 7.43 -0.13 11.89
CA ALA A 203 8.70 0.42 11.41
C ALA A 203 8.48 1.64 10.52
N GLN A 204 9.52 2.49 10.46
CA GLN A 204 9.56 3.65 9.58
C GLN A 204 10.92 3.78 8.91
N ARG A 205 10.93 4.28 7.68
CA ARG A 205 12.16 4.64 6.99
C ARG A 205 12.03 6.00 6.34
N ALA A 206 12.95 6.90 6.66
CA ALA A 206 13.00 8.27 6.13
C ALA A 206 14.17 8.45 5.16
N PHE A 207 13.99 9.26 4.13
CA PHE A 207 15.04 9.63 3.20
C PHE A 207 14.75 10.99 2.54
N ALA A 208 15.80 11.62 2.01
CA ALA A 208 15.65 12.79 1.17
C ALA A 208 15.09 12.36 -0.20
N PRO A 209 14.03 12.99 -0.72
CA PRO A 209 13.54 12.68 -2.05
C PRO A 209 14.59 13.09 -3.08
N PRO A 210 14.82 12.30 -4.14
CA PRO A 210 15.70 12.69 -5.22
C PRO A 210 15.27 14.03 -5.81
N ALA A 211 16.25 14.91 -6.06
CA ALA A 211 15.98 16.20 -6.68
C ALA A 211 15.22 16.00 -8.00
N GLY A 212 14.19 16.81 -8.22
CA GLY A 212 13.39 16.77 -9.45
C GLY A 212 12.55 15.53 -9.64
N SER A 213 12.42 14.60 -8.67
CA SER A 213 11.51 13.45 -8.81
C SER A 213 10.05 13.89 -8.92
N SER A 214 9.29 13.22 -9.81
CA SER A 214 7.84 13.38 -9.87
C SER A 214 7.15 12.77 -8.64
N ILE A 215 5.88 13.13 -8.41
CA ILE A 215 5.06 12.47 -7.38
C ILE A 215 4.96 10.96 -7.65
N PHE A 216 4.75 10.58 -8.91
CA PHE A 216 4.67 9.17 -9.33
C PHE A 216 5.92 8.37 -8.98
N ALA A 217 7.10 8.86 -9.37
CA ALA A 217 8.37 8.17 -9.11
C ALA A 217 8.68 8.08 -7.59
N ALA A 218 8.43 9.17 -6.86
CA ALA A 218 8.61 9.19 -5.41
C ALA A 218 7.67 8.19 -4.72
N THR A 219 6.39 8.15 -5.10
CA THR A 219 5.40 7.21 -4.56
C THR A 219 5.77 5.75 -4.87
N ALA A 220 6.19 5.46 -6.10
CA ALA A 220 6.63 4.12 -6.49
C ALA A 220 7.83 3.65 -5.65
N ARG A 221 8.80 4.54 -5.43
CA ARG A 221 9.95 4.27 -4.55
C ARG A 221 9.50 3.99 -3.12
N LEU A 222 8.59 4.79 -2.56
CA LEU A 222 8.10 4.61 -1.20
C LEU A 222 7.38 3.28 -1.00
N PHE A 223 6.56 2.85 -1.97
CA PHE A 223 5.93 1.53 -1.91
C PHE A 223 6.94 0.39 -1.98
N ARG A 224 8.01 0.53 -2.77
CA ARG A 224 9.12 -0.46 -2.81
C ARG A 224 9.84 -0.54 -1.47
N GLU A 225 10.29 0.60 -0.95
CA GLU A 225 10.97 0.69 0.35
C GLU A 225 10.09 0.18 1.50
N GLY A 226 8.78 0.51 1.46
CA GLY A 226 7.82 0.04 2.44
C GLY A 226 7.57 -1.47 2.37
N ALA A 227 7.54 -2.05 1.18
CA ALA A 227 7.42 -3.49 1.02
C ALA A 227 8.69 -4.21 1.54
N GLN A 228 9.88 -3.68 1.27
CA GLN A 228 11.13 -4.19 1.84
C GLN A 228 11.17 -4.05 3.35
N LEU A 229 10.71 -2.92 3.88
CA LEU A 229 10.62 -2.70 5.32
C LEU A 229 9.65 -3.70 5.97
N LEU A 230 8.48 -3.93 5.37
CA LEU A 230 7.51 -4.92 5.85
C LEU A 230 8.09 -6.33 5.84
N THR A 231 8.83 -6.72 4.80
CA THR A 231 9.45 -8.05 4.74
C THR A 231 10.51 -8.25 5.83
N ALA A 232 11.17 -7.20 6.27
CA ALA A 232 12.10 -7.25 7.41
C ALA A 232 11.38 -7.41 8.77
N GLU A 233 10.11 -6.97 8.87
CA GLU A 233 9.31 -7.02 10.09
C GLU A 233 8.44 -8.31 10.19
N THR A 234 8.60 -9.25 9.27
CA THR A 234 7.74 -10.45 9.17
C THR A 234 7.70 -11.26 10.48
N ASP A 235 8.83 -11.41 11.17
CA ASP A 235 8.92 -12.15 12.44
C ASP A 235 8.18 -11.43 13.55
N ARG A 236 8.31 -10.10 13.63
CA ARG A 236 7.59 -9.28 14.61
C ARG A 236 6.09 -9.38 14.41
N ILE A 237 5.61 -9.35 13.15
CA ILE A 237 4.20 -9.57 12.85
C ILE A 237 3.78 -10.97 13.29
N GLY A 238 4.55 -11.99 12.94
CA GLY A 238 4.25 -13.39 13.26
C GLY A 238 4.22 -13.70 14.76
N CYS A 239 5.01 -12.97 15.56
CA CYS A 239 5.02 -13.05 17.03
C CYS A 239 3.92 -12.20 17.69
N GLY A 240 3.16 -11.40 16.91
CA GLY A 240 2.12 -10.53 17.46
C GLY A 240 2.67 -9.30 18.18
N ASP A 241 3.82 -8.78 17.76
CA ASP A 241 4.39 -7.54 18.31
C ASP A 241 3.37 -6.40 18.16
N PRO A 242 3.00 -5.68 19.24
CA PRO A 242 1.95 -4.67 19.18
C PRO A 242 2.37 -3.38 18.46
N GLY A 243 3.64 -3.22 18.11
CA GLY A 243 4.18 -1.97 17.59
C GLY A 243 4.23 -0.85 18.63
N VAL A 244 4.59 0.35 18.17
CA VAL A 244 4.70 1.55 19.01
C VAL A 244 3.53 2.49 18.71
N PRO A 245 2.78 2.97 19.72
CA PRO A 245 1.72 3.95 19.52
C PRO A 245 2.23 5.21 18.83
N GLN A 246 1.41 5.80 17.97
CA GLN A 246 1.73 7.09 17.37
C GLN A 246 1.72 8.19 18.45
N PRO A 247 2.74 9.05 18.50
CA PRO A 247 2.89 10.05 19.58
C PRO A 247 1.83 11.17 19.51
N ASP A 248 1.22 11.38 18.35
CA ASP A 248 0.28 12.47 18.05
C ASP A 248 -0.83 11.93 17.13
N PRO A 249 -2.09 12.39 17.28
CA PRO A 249 -3.17 12.06 16.35
C PRO A 249 -2.85 12.46 14.90
N GLY A 250 -1.98 13.45 14.65
CA GLY A 250 -1.60 13.90 13.32
C GLY A 250 -2.75 14.54 12.53
N ASP A 251 -2.44 14.98 11.31
CA ASP A 251 -3.40 15.60 10.39
C ASP A 251 -3.87 14.64 9.32
N TYR A 252 -5.18 14.52 9.14
CA TYR A 252 -5.76 13.79 8.01
C TYR A 252 -5.82 14.68 6.76
N GLN A 253 -5.26 14.18 5.65
CA GLN A 253 -5.28 14.83 4.35
C GLN A 253 -6.29 14.14 3.43
N SER A 254 -7.26 14.92 2.93
CA SER A 254 -8.22 14.44 1.94
C SER A 254 -7.66 14.52 0.52
N TRP A 255 -8.48 14.21 -0.47
CA TRP A 255 -8.13 14.35 -1.88
C TRP A 255 -7.67 15.77 -2.19
N PRO A 256 -6.57 15.96 -2.95
CA PRO A 256 -6.07 17.28 -3.27
C PRO A 256 -7.08 18.07 -4.11
N SER A 257 -7.22 19.34 -3.81
CA SER A 257 -8.06 20.26 -4.57
C SER A 257 -7.37 20.70 -5.87
N PRO A 258 -8.12 21.22 -6.87
CA PRO A 258 -7.53 21.79 -8.07
C PRO A 258 -6.58 22.98 -7.79
N ARG A 259 -6.79 23.70 -6.67
CA ARG A 259 -5.92 24.79 -6.21
C ARG A 259 -4.57 24.24 -5.74
N GLU A 260 -4.57 23.15 -4.96
CA GLU A 260 -3.34 22.49 -4.50
C GLU A 260 -2.55 21.89 -5.67
N ILE A 261 -3.23 21.30 -6.67
CA ILE A 261 -2.55 20.81 -7.88
C ILE A 261 -1.89 21.95 -8.68
N ARG A 262 -2.53 23.13 -8.76
CA ARG A 262 -1.90 24.31 -9.37
C ARG A 262 -0.70 24.82 -8.55
N ALA A 263 -0.84 24.86 -7.23
CA ALA A 263 0.25 25.26 -6.33
C ALA A 263 1.47 24.34 -6.45
N LEU A 264 1.26 23.03 -6.56
CA LEU A 264 2.32 22.05 -6.77
C LEU A 264 3.16 22.36 -8.02
N ARG A 265 2.52 22.78 -9.12
CA ARG A 265 3.25 23.19 -10.34
C ARG A 265 4.18 24.39 -10.10
N GLY A 266 3.76 25.31 -9.24
CA GLY A 266 4.57 26.47 -8.84
C GLY A 266 5.85 26.10 -8.08
N THR A 267 5.92 24.92 -7.47
CA THR A 267 7.13 24.40 -6.82
C THR A 267 8.11 23.71 -7.79
N GLY A 268 7.81 23.66 -9.09
CA GLY A 268 8.57 22.89 -10.08
C GLY A 268 8.34 21.38 -9.99
N THR A 269 7.46 20.91 -9.11
CA THR A 269 7.12 19.50 -8.97
C THR A 269 6.04 19.10 -9.99
N VAL A 270 6.23 17.97 -10.65
CA VAL A 270 5.26 17.41 -11.60
C VAL A 270 4.64 16.13 -11.04
N LEU A 271 3.40 15.84 -11.44
CA LEU A 271 2.69 14.62 -11.01
C LEU A 271 3.35 13.38 -11.61
N ILE A 272 3.68 13.41 -12.91
CA ILE A 272 4.29 12.31 -13.64
C ILE A 272 5.11 12.87 -14.81
N ARG A 273 6.18 12.17 -15.20
CA ARG A 273 7.03 12.46 -16.36
C ARG A 273 6.98 11.32 -17.37
N ALA A 274 7.24 11.59 -18.63
CA ALA A 274 7.38 10.55 -19.64
C ALA A 274 8.52 9.55 -19.30
N SER A 275 9.60 10.04 -18.69
CA SER A 275 10.71 9.20 -18.19
C SER A 275 10.27 8.19 -17.12
N ASP A 276 9.27 8.52 -16.30
CA ASP A 276 8.75 7.60 -15.27
C ASP A 276 8.06 6.41 -15.92
N LEU A 277 7.29 6.65 -17.00
CA LEU A 277 6.64 5.59 -17.77
C LEU A 277 7.66 4.72 -18.48
N ALA A 278 8.70 5.33 -19.06
CA ALA A 278 9.81 4.58 -19.67
C ALA A 278 10.59 3.75 -18.63
N ALA A 279 10.68 4.21 -17.37
CA ALA A 279 11.33 3.45 -16.31
C ALA A 279 10.53 2.19 -15.91
N ILE A 280 9.18 2.20 -16.02
CA ILE A 280 8.34 1.03 -15.76
C ILE A 280 8.71 -0.14 -16.65
N THR A 281 8.99 0.12 -17.94
CA THR A 281 9.33 -0.94 -18.91
C THR A 281 10.71 -1.55 -18.66
N ARG A 282 11.56 -0.88 -17.85
CA ARG A 282 12.89 -1.35 -17.47
C ARG A 282 12.93 -2.03 -16.09
N MET A 283 11.90 -1.83 -15.30
CA MET A 283 11.71 -2.47 -14.00
C MET A 283 11.15 -3.88 -14.17
#